data_c89aa0273438a368bcffc6c38c9d54b4
#
_entry.id   c89aa0273438a368bcffc6c38c9d54b4
#
_cell.length_a   1.000
_cell.length_b   1.000
_cell.length_c   1.000
_cell.angle_alpha   90.00
_cell.angle_beta   90.00
_cell.angle_gamma   90.00
#
_symmetry.space_group_name_H-M   'P 1'
#
loop_
_entity.id
_entity.type
_entity.pdbx_description
1 polymer ?
#
loop_
_entity_poly.entity_id
_entity_poly.type
_entity_poly.pdbx_seq_one_letter_code
_entity_poly.pdbx_strand_id
1 'polypeptide(L)'
;AVLLAGLARGLVATLAQHWRDEVPAPPARVALLRTAHWRAAREGLGGRLQHPVTHAPVPAGEALTDLLALVNDQLEHTGDRIVLTEMVQDVLRRGTGAAAQRQAFHRRASLADVVRSAVALTNAV
;
A
#
# COMPACT_ATOMS: atom_id res chain seq x y z
N ALA A 1 8.64 0.68 -6.59
CA ALA A 1 8.49 2.10 -6.99
C ALA A 1 7.27 2.30 -7.91
N VAL A 2 7.11 1.51 -8.99
CA VAL A 2 6.03 1.68 -9.99
C VAL A 2 4.64 1.60 -9.36
N LEU A 3 4.35 0.58 -8.55
CA LEU A 3 3.05 0.43 -7.87
C LEU A 3 2.69 1.65 -7.03
N LEU A 4 3.63 2.15 -6.21
CA LEU A 4 3.39 3.31 -5.35
C LEU A 4 3.11 4.57 -6.19
N ALA A 5 3.89 4.79 -7.25
CA ALA A 5 3.70 5.93 -8.15
C ALA A 5 2.35 5.87 -8.88
N GLY A 6 1.95 4.68 -9.36
CA GLY A 6 0.66 4.47 -10.01
C GLY A 6 -0.53 4.72 -9.08
N LEU A 7 -0.50 4.15 -7.87
CA LEU A 7 -1.54 4.38 -6.87
C LEU A 7 -1.62 5.85 -6.43
N ALA A 8 -0.48 6.50 -6.22
CA ALA A 8 -0.44 7.92 -5.86
C ALA A 8 -1.02 8.80 -6.98
N ARG A 9 -0.67 8.53 -8.25
CA ARG A 9 -1.24 9.22 -9.40
C ARG A 9 -2.75 9.02 -9.49
N GLY A 10 -3.22 7.78 -9.38
CA GLY A 10 -4.66 7.47 -9.37
C GLY A 10 -5.40 8.19 -8.26
N LEU A 11 -4.84 8.20 -7.04
CA LEU A 11 -5.44 8.90 -5.90
C LEU A 11 -5.53 10.41 -6.12
N VAL A 12 -4.46 11.04 -6.60
CA VAL A 12 -4.46 12.48 -6.91
C VAL A 12 -5.51 12.81 -7.97
N ALA A 13 -5.61 12.02 -9.05
CA ALA A 13 -6.59 12.22 -10.10
C ALA A 13 -8.03 12.03 -9.58
N THR A 14 -8.28 11.00 -8.76
CA THR A 14 -9.59 10.76 -8.13
C THR A 14 -9.99 11.93 -7.23
N LEU A 15 -9.09 12.39 -6.37
CA LEU A 15 -9.37 13.51 -5.47
C LEU A 15 -9.57 14.83 -6.22
N ALA A 16 -8.82 15.07 -7.30
CA ALA A 16 -9.01 16.21 -8.16
C ALA A 16 -10.37 16.19 -8.89
N GLN A 17 -10.86 15.00 -9.26
CA GLN A 17 -12.19 14.84 -9.81
C GLN A 17 -13.25 15.08 -8.74
N HIS A 18 -13.13 14.48 -7.54
CA HIS A 18 -14.05 14.72 -6.43
C HIS A 18 -14.13 16.20 -6.07
N TRP A 19 -13.01 16.93 -6.12
CA TRP A 19 -13.00 18.38 -5.90
C TRP A 19 -13.83 19.12 -6.95
N ARG A 20 -13.71 18.78 -8.24
CA ARG A 20 -14.50 19.38 -9.32
C ARG A 20 -15.99 19.07 -9.19
N ASP A 21 -16.32 17.87 -8.71
CA ASP A 21 -17.69 17.38 -8.55
C ASP A 21 -18.28 17.77 -7.18
N GLU A 22 -17.59 18.62 -6.41
CA GLU A 22 -17.99 19.10 -5.09
C GLU A 22 -18.31 17.97 -4.09
N VAL A 23 -17.66 16.78 -4.26
CA VAL A 23 -17.80 15.68 -3.32
C VAL A 23 -17.16 16.05 -1.98
N PRO A 24 -17.92 16.00 -0.86
CA PRO A 24 -17.39 16.38 0.44
C PRO A 24 -16.20 15.51 0.86
N ALA A 25 -15.08 16.13 1.22
CA ALA A 25 -13.98 15.38 1.79
C ALA A 25 -14.33 14.88 3.20
N PRO A 26 -14.00 13.65 3.57
CA PRO A 26 -14.19 13.18 4.93
C PRO A 26 -13.35 14.02 5.90
N PRO A 27 -13.85 14.33 7.11
CA PRO A 27 -13.11 15.14 8.08
C PRO A 27 -11.82 14.46 8.50
N ALA A 28 -10.69 15.09 8.17
CA ALA A 28 -9.37 14.55 8.53
C ALA A 28 -9.04 14.86 10.00
N ARG A 29 -8.92 13.82 10.82
CA ARG A 29 -8.41 13.92 12.18
C ARG A 29 -6.90 13.69 12.17
N VAL A 30 -6.11 14.75 12.24
CA VAL A 30 -4.63 14.70 12.15
C VAL A 30 -4.03 13.69 13.13
N ALA A 31 -4.54 13.60 14.36
CA ALA A 31 -4.07 12.65 15.36
C ALA A 31 -4.24 11.18 14.90
N LEU A 32 -5.36 10.86 14.25
CA LEU A 32 -5.62 9.52 13.71
C LEU A 32 -4.70 9.21 12.53
N LEU A 33 -4.44 10.18 11.66
CA LEU A 33 -3.49 10.02 10.54
C LEU A 33 -2.07 9.74 11.04
N ARG A 34 -1.60 10.46 12.06
CA ARG A 34 -0.28 10.21 12.65
C ARG A 34 -0.18 8.80 13.24
N THR A 35 -1.21 8.34 13.96
CA THR A 35 -1.26 6.99 14.51
C THR A 35 -1.29 5.94 13.40
N ALA A 36 -2.06 6.17 12.34
CA ALA A 36 -2.13 5.27 11.19
C ALA A 36 -0.78 5.15 10.47
N HIS A 37 -0.09 6.28 10.23
CA HIS A 37 1.24 6.29 9.62
C HIS A 37 2.26 5.52 10.47
N TRP A 38 2.25 5.73 11.79
CA TRP A 38 3.17 5.02 12.69
C TRP A 38 2.92 3.52 12.70
N ARG A 39 1.66 3.09 12.75
CA ARG A 39 1.29 1.67 12.65
C ARG A 39 1.69 1.06 11.31
N ALA A 40 1.39 1.75 10.20
CA ALA A 40 1.76 1.30 8.86
C ALA A 40 3.27 1.10 8.73
N ALA A 41 4.08 2.04 9.23
CA ALA A 41 5.52 1.94 9.21
C ALA A 41 6.06 0.77 10.05
N ARG A 42 5.44 0.46 11.19
CA ARG A 42 5.88 -0.59 12.11
C ARG A 42 5.40 -1.98 11.70
N GLU A 43 4.13 -2.11 11.33
CA GLU A 43 3.45 -3.39 11.16
C GLU A 43 3.35 -3.80 9.69
N GLY A 44 3.39 -2.84 8.76
CA GLY A 44 3.26 -3.08 7.33
C GLY A 44 1.92 -3.76 7.00
N LEU A 45 1.95 -4.70 6.03
CA LEU A 45 0.75 -5.43 5.62
C LEU A 45 0.23 -6.44 6.66
N GLY A 46 1.03 -6.77 7.68
CA GLY A 46 0.58 -7.62 8.80
C GLY A 46 -0.26 -6.89 9.84
N GLY A 47 -0.33 -5.56 9.76
CA GLY A 47 -1.02 -4.72 10.71
C GLY A 47 -2.46 -4.40 10.34
N ARG A 48 -3.04 -3.50 11.15
CA ARG A 48 -4.37 -2.93 10.92
C ARG A 48 -4.24 -1.42 10.68
N LEU A 49 -4.91 -0.95 9.65
CA LEU A 49 -5.02 0.47 9.32
C LEU A 49 -6.42 0.98 9.67
N GLN A 50 -6.57 2.29 9.76
CA GLN A 50 -7.90 2.88 9.90
C GLN A 50 -8.52 3.09 8.53
N HIS A 51 -9.75 2.62 8.37
CA HIS A 51 -10.53 2.88 7.17
C HIS A 51 -10.76 4.39 7.03
N PRO A 52 -10.53 4.99 5.85
CA PRO A 52 -10.55 6.45 5.68
C PRO A 52 -11.92 7.08 5.96
N VAL A 53 -13.01 6.34 5.74
CA VAL A 53 -14.39 6.83 5.92
C VAL A 53 -14.97 6.45 7.27
N THR A 54 -14.91 5.16 7.64
CA THR A 54 -15.54 4.65 8.87
C THR A 54 -14.69 4.83 10.12
N HIS A 55 -13.40 5.12 9.97
CA HIS A 55 -12.39 5.15 11.04
C HIS A 55 -12.27 3.84 11.83
N ALA A 56 -12.90 2.76 11.38
CA ALA A 56 -12.75 1.45 11.98
C ALA A 56 -11.38 0.84 11.65
N PRO A 57 -10.77 0.07 12.56
CA PRO A 57 -9.54 -0.63 12.25
C PRO A 57 -9.83 -1.82 11.31
N VAL A 58 -9.21 -1.80 10.12
CA VAL A 58 -9.30 -2.87 9.10
C VAL A 58 -7.93 -3.50 8.83
N PRO A 59 -7.85 -4.76 8.38
CA PRO A 59 -6.59 -5.34 7.93
C PRO A 59 -5.93 -4.47 6.86
N ALA A 60 -4.61 -4.33 6.90
CA ALA A 60 -3.90 -3.46 5.94
C ALA A 60 -4.08 -3.92 4.47
N GLY A 61 -4.24 -5.23 4.24
CA GLY A 61 -4.55 -5.77 2.92
C GLY A 61 -5.93 -5.32 2.41
N GLU A 62 -6.95 -5.29 3.29
CA GLU A 62 -8.28 -4.79 2.97
C GLU A 62 -8.23 -3.29 2.62
N ALA A 63 -7.55 -2.48 3.46
CA ALA A 63 -7.37 -1.06 3.18
C ALA A 63 -6.68 -0.79 1.83
N LEU A 64 -5.74 -1.65 1.42
CA LEU A 64 -5.08 -1.54 0.11
C LEU A 64 -6.04 -1.91 -1.04
N THR A 65 -6.90 -2.90 -0.83
CA THR A 65 -7.94 -3.27 -1.80
C THR A 65 -8.98 -2.16 -1.95
N ASP A 66 -9.39 -1.55 -0.84
CA ASP A 66 -10.33 -0.41 -0.84
C ASP A 66 -9.72 0.81 -1.53
N LEU A 67 -8.43 1.08 -1.33
CA LEU A 67 -7.72 2.12 -2.06
C LEU A 67 -7.71 1.84 -3.56
N LEU A 68 -7.44 0.59 -3.97
CA LEU A 68 -7.46 0.21 -5.38
C LEU A 68 -8.86 0.41 -5.99
N ALA A 69 -9.93 0.04 -5.26
CA ALA A 69 -11.30 0.26 -5.68
C ALA A 69 -11.62 1.77 -5.81
N LEU A 70 -11.16 2.59 -4.88
CA LEU A 70 -11.36 4.04 -4.90
C LEU A 70 -10.75 4.70 -6.15
N VAL A 71 -9.59 4.23 -6.58
CA VAL A 71 -8.87 4.83 -7.73
C VAL A 71 -9.18 4.13 -9.06
N ASN A 72 -10.02 3.10 -9.06
CA ASN A 72 -10.28 2.20 -10.19
C ASN A 72 -10.60 2.96 -11.48
N ASP A 73 -11.54 3.93 -11.42
CA ASP A 73 -12.02 4.63 -12.62
C ASP A 73 -10.91 5.46 -13.27
N GLN A 74 -10.06 6.08 -12.46
CA GLN A 74 -8.91 6.83 -12.95
C GLN A 74 -7.84 5.90 -13.54
N LEU A 75 -7.64 4.73 -12.95
CA LEU A 75 -6.72 3.72 -13.48
C LEU A 75 -7.24 3.12 -14.80
N GLU A 76 -8.55 2.95 -14.94
CA GLU A 76 -9.18 2.53 -16.18
C GLU A 76 -8.94 3.57 -17.27
N HIS A 77 -9.20 4.84 -16.97
CA HIS A 77 -9.01 5.95 -17.88
C HIS A 77 -7.57 6.09 -18.39
N THR A 78 -6.59 5.78 -17.54
CA THR A 78 -5.15 5.83 -17.91
C THR A 78 -4.62 4.52 -18.50
N GLY A 79 -5.41 3.46 -18.53
CA GLY A 79 -4.99 2.13 -19.01
C GLY A 79 -4.11 1.35 -18.01
N ASP A 80 -3.95 1.83 -16.79
CA ASP A 80 -3.06 1.21 -15.79
C ASP A 80 -3.76 0.17 -14.90
N ARG A 81 -5.08 0.06 -14.96
CA ARG A 81 -5.89 -0.75 -14.05
C ARG A 81 -5.40 -2.19 -13.92
N ILE A 82 -5.21 -2.88 -15.04
CA ILE A 82 -4.82 -4.29 -15.03
C ILE A 82 -3.46 -4.46 -14.35
N VAL A 83 -2.46 -3.69 -14.78
CA VAL A 83 -1.09 -3.80 -14.28
C VAL A 83 -1.03 -3.51 -12.77
N LEU A 84 -1.69 -2.44 -12.30
CA LEU A 84 -1.66 -2.09 -10.88
C LEU A 84 -2.47 -3.05 -10.03
N THR A 85 -3.57 -3.61 -10.55
CA THR A 85 -4.32 -4.66 -9.86
C THR A 85 -3.47 -5.90 -9.66
N GLU A 86 -2.79 -6.38 -10.69
CA GLU A 86 -1.88 -7.53 -10.61
C GLU A 86 -0.73 -7.27 -9.63
N MET A 87 -0.14 -6.08 -9.66
CA MET A 87 0.92 -5.69 -8.73
C MET A 87 0.45 -5.65 -7.27
N VAL A 88 -0.76 -5.15 -7.00
CA VAL A 88 -1.35 -5.16 -5.64
C VAL A 88 -1.57 -6.59 -5.19
N GLN A 89 -2.19 -7.42 -6.01
CA GLN A 89 -2.43 -8.83 -5.69
C GLN A 89 -1.12 -9.58 -5.43
N ASP A 90 -0.08 -9.28 -6.19
CA ASP A 90 1.23 -9.88 -6.03
C ASP A 90 1.87 -9.48 -4.69
N VAL A 91 1.80 -8.20 -4.30
CA VAL A 91 2.27 -7.71 -3.00
C VAL A 91 1.47 -8.34 -1.85
N LEU A 92 0.15 -8.52 -2.01
CA LEU A 92 -0.69 -9.17 -1.00
C LEU A 92 -0.32 -10.66 -0.83
N ARG A 93 0.01 -11.36 -1.93
CA ARG A 93 0.42 -12.78 -1.88
C ARG A 93 1.83 -12.97 -1.33
N ARG A 94 2.81 -12.21 -1.84
CA ARG A 94 4.24 -12.41 -1.51
C ARG A 94 4.67 -11.65 -0.27
N GLY A 95 3.91 -10.66 0.16
CA GLY A 95 4.29 -9.72 1.20
C GLY A 95 5.22 -8.61 0.69
N THR A 96 5.67 -7.76 1.62
CA THR A 96 6.59 -6.66 1.33
C THR A 96 8.04 -7.12 1.43
N GLY A 97 8.96 -6.38 0.80
CA GLY A 97 10.41 -6.61 0.95
C GLY A 97 10.86 -6.57 2.41
N ALA A 98 10.26 -5.70 3.24
CA ALA A 98 10.53 -5.66 4.68
C ALA A 98 10.10 -6.96 5.40
N ALA A 99 8.99 -7.58 4.99
CA ALA A 99 8.57 -8.86 5.54
C ALA A 99 9.56 -9.98 5.15
N ALA A 100 9.99 -10.01 3.89
CA ALA A 100 11.00 -10.96 3.42
C ALA A 100 12.34 -10.80 4.16
N GLN A 101 12.79 -9.58 4.38
CA GLN A 101 14.01 -9.29 5.15
C GLN A 101 13.91 -9.74 6.60
N ARG A 102 12.79 -9.46 7.28
CA ARG A 102 12.54 -9.95 8.64
C ARG A 102 12.55 -11.48 8.68
N GLN A 103 11.91 -12.14 7.73
CA GLN A 103 11.90 -13.59 7.64
C GLN A 103 13.30 -14.17 7.41
N ALA A 104 14.11 -13.56 6.53
CA ALA A 104 15.50 -13.97 6.33
C ALA A 104 16.33 -13.84 7.61
N PHE A 105 16.15 -12.75 8.37
CA PHE A 105 16.81 -12.57 9.65
C PHE A 105 16.38 -13.60 10.68
N HIS A 106 15.07 -13.86 10.82
CA HIS A 106 14.53 -14.79 11.83
C HIS A 106 14.98 -16.24 11.65
N ARG A 107 15.35 -16.65 10.43
CA ARG A 107 15.81 -18.02 10.17
C ARG A 107 17.11 -18.37 10.87
N ARG A 108 18.08 -17.44 10.95
CA ARG A 108 19.44 -17.67 11.45
C ARG A 108 20.00 -16.54 12.29
N ALA A 109 19.22 -15.50 12.58
CA ALA A 109 19.66 -14.26 13.25
C ALA A 109 20.87 -13.60 12.55
N SER A 110 20.98 -13.72 11.21
CA SER A 110 22.13 -13.30 10.42
C SER A 110 21.77 -12.14 9.51
N LEU A 111 22.44 -10.99 9.69
CA LEU A 111 22.33 -9.86 8.78
C LEU A 111 22.91 -10.16 7.38
N ALA A 112 23.92 -11.04 7.31
CA ALA A 112 24.48 -11.47 6.03
C ALA A 112 23.45 -12.23 5.17
N ASP A 113 22.53 -12.98 5.79
CA ASP A 113 21.46 -13.67 5.09
C ASP A 113 20.40 -12.66 4.57
N VAL A 114 20.14 -11.59 5.31
CA VAL A 114 19.28 -10.50 4.87
C VAL A 114 19.86 -9.82 3.62
N VAL A 115 21.17 -9.50 3.65
CA VAL A 115 21.86 -8.88 2.51
C VAL A 115 21.81 -9.80 1.28
N ARG A 116 22.16 -11.09 1.43
CA ARG A 116 22.09 -12.07 0.34
C ARG A 116 20.69 -12.17 -0.27
N SER A 117 19.66 -12.21 0.57
CA SER A 117 18.27 -12.25 0.13
C SER A 117 17.89 -10.98 -0.65
N ALA A 118 18.31 -9.80 -0.18
CA ALA A 118 18.03 -8.53 -0.86
C ALA A 118 18.73 -8.46 -2.23
N VAL A 119 20.00 -8.88 -2.31
CA VAL A 119 20.76 -8.94 -3.57
C VAL A 119 20.08 -9.89 -4.58
N ALA A 120 19.66 -11.08 -4.13
CA ALA A 120 18.97 -12.04 -5.00
C ALA A 120 17.67 -11.46 -5.56
N LEU A 121 16.88 -10.75 -4.75
CA LEU A 121 15.65 -10.10 -5.17
C LEU A 121 15.87 -8.93 -6.13
N THR A 122 16.99 -8.22 -5.99
CA THR A 122 17.33 -7.08 -6.86
C THR A 122 17.82 -7.55 -8.23
N ASN A 123 18.51 -8.68 -8.29
CA ASN A 123 19.06 -9.23 -9.54
C ASN A 123 18.08 -10.15 -10.29
N ALA A 124 16.91 -10.43 -9.73
CA ALA A 124 15.88 -11.28 -10.33
C ALA A 124 14.91 -10.51 -11.26
N VAL A 125 15.27 -9.28 -11.65
CA VAL A 125 14.50 -8.41 -12.57
C VAL A 125 15.03 -8.52 -13.99
#